data_a43094c4955604da240b61164270763f
#
_entry.id   a43094c4955604da240b61164270763f
#
_cell.length_a   1.000
_cell.length_b   1.000
_cell.length_c   1.000
_cell.angle_alpha   90.00
_cell.angle_beta   90.00
_cell.angle_gamma   90.00
#
_symmetry.space_group_name_H-M   'P 1'
#
loop_
_entity.id
_entity.type
_entity.pdbx_description
1 polymer ?
#
loop_
_entity_poly.entity_id
_entity_poly.type
_entity_poly.pdbx_seq_one_letter_code
_entity_poly.pdbx_strand_id
1 'polypeptide(L)'
;MRTSSDGVDGRAGRILAASTHAAPAAEDLMRSNGLTSTASGMTWLRAMLIGALAIGLSSCASTNVVKLPEGATHGFSQPFSQARDLARGQDALPADQKAGNARQIERLLAGLDDATLSADAAALPAGDPLYPYAGQALIRRGLPLPRPFDRGAWHFDAGNRPPAERDGYRPPVKLAVLLPLSGGLAPAAAPVRDGFLTGYYGESRRRPEVAFYDTAGTPGGAVAAYQKAVAEGNDFVVGPLGRDEVGAVFRDAQATVPMLALNRANVPPPAGNASFSLSPEDDGIAAAEFLIDQKAHRVLVINGVDDGLRRASGALHDALAERGGVVVDSVDMGGDAMALLTRLQASVQKAGQVDAVFLATRASEARTVAPLLGSAGLAGKLRVSTSQLVAGTGKPTEDILLDGIVYPTEPWTVRGVSGLPGAASVASRLKTARGPAARLFAFGHDAWLITAYLEKL
;
A
#
# COMPACT_ATOMS: atom_id res chain seq x y z
N MET A 1 -45.60 -8.43 30.70
CA MET A 1 -46.68 -8.19 29.73
C MET A 1 -46.12 -7.40 28.55
N ARG A 2 -46.12 -8.01 27.36
CA ARG A 2 -45.90 -7.51 25.98
C ARG A 2 -44.69 -6.63 25.66
N THR A 3 -43.80 -7.25 25.05
CA THR A 3 -42.92 -7.05 23.85
C THR A 3 -43.36 -5.95 22.90
N SER A 4 -42.44 -5.08 22.53
CA SER A 4 -42.41 -4.45 21.22
C SER A 4 -40.94 -4.35 20.75
N SER A 5 -40.66 -5.06 19.68
CA SER A 5 -39.44 -5.00 18.89
C SER A 5 -39.64 -3.93 17.83
N ASP A 6 -38.75 -2.95 17.78
CA ASP A 6 -38.60 -2.11 16.59
C ASP A 6 -37.13 -2.13 16.14
N GLY A 7 -36.99 -2.54 14.89
CA GLY A 7 -35.71 -2.66 14.22
C GLY A 7 -35.10 -1.29 13.92
N VAL A 8 -33.84 -1.16 14.21
CA VAL A 8 -33.01 -0.03 13.80
C VAL A 8 -32.22 -0.44 12.58
N ASP A 9 -32.65 0.09 11.46
CA ASP A 9 -31.96 0.01 10.17
C ASP A 9 -30.62 0.80 10.28
N GLY A 10 -29.51 0.08 10.43
CA GLY A 10 -28.17 0.67 10.49
C GLY A 10 -27.69 1.11 9.10
N ARG A 11 -27.78 2.40 8.81
CA ARG A 11 -27.06 2.97 7.65
C ARG A 11 -25.57 2.94 7.92
N ALA A 12 -24.91 1.96 7.33
CA ALA A 12 -23.45 1.86 7.31
C ALA A 12 -22.82 3.03 6.54
N GLY A 13 -21.85 3.68 7.16
CA GLY A 13 -21.03 4.71 6.52
C GLY A 13 -20.34 4.15 5.26
N ARG A 14 -20.29 4.96 4.20
CA ARG A 14 -19.61 4.58 2.94
C ARG A 14 -18.10 4.49 3.15
N ILE A 15 -17.58 3.29 3.02
CA ILE A 15 -16.15 3.02 3.00
C ILE A 15 -15.74 2.85 1.54
N LEU A 16 -14.79 3.68 1.09
CA LEU A 16 -14.24 3.61 -0.27
C LEU A 16 -12.99 2.72 -0.27
N ALA A 17 -13.09 1.56 -0.91
CA ALA A 17 -11.94 0.75 -1.27
C ALA A 17 -11.62 1.02 -2.75
N ALA A 18 -10.36 1.24 -3.07
CA ALA A 18 -9.88 1.39 -4.43
C ALA A 18 -10.25 0.14 -5.25
N SER A 19 -10.98 0.32 -6.35
CA SER A 19 -11.46 -0.78 -7.20
C SER A 19 -10.43 -1.12 -8.26
N THR A 20 -9.89 -2.33 -8.21
CA THR A 20 -9.34 -3.00 -9.38
C THR A 20 -10.46 -3.80 -10.05
N HIS A 21 -10.77 -3.47 -11.31
CA HIS A 21 -11.75 -4.19 -12.12
C HIS A 21 -11.24 -5.58 -12.47
N ALA A 22 -11.97 -6.61 -12.05
CA ALA A 22 -11.91 -7.94 -12.63
C ALA A 22 -13.26 -8.24 -13.30
N ALA A 23 -13.23 -8.70 -14.55
CA ALA A 23 -14.38 -9.04 -15.37
C ALA A 23 -15.10 -10.31 -14.84
N PRO A 24 -16.43 -10.45 -15.07
CA PRO A 24 -17.18 -11.58 -14.56
C PRO A 24 -17.01 -12.83 -15.42
N ALA A 25 -16.84 -13.97 -14.76
CA ALA A 25 -16.96 -15.30 -15.33
C ALA A 25 -18.44 -15.65 -15.56
N ALA A 26 -18.73 -16.16 -16.77
CA ALA A 26 -20.02 -16.74 -17.10
C ALA A 26 -20.04 -18.21 -16.71
N GLU A 27 -20.88 -18.57 -15.77
CA GLU A 27 -21.39 -19.93 -15.57
C GLU A 27 -22.91 -19.91 -15.64
N ASP A 28 -23.45 -20.76 -16.43
CA ASP A 28 -24.65 -21.56 -16.34
C ASP A 28 -25.38 -21.63 -17.67
N LEU A 29 -25.41 -22.83 -18.21
CA LEU A 29 -26.60 -23.43 -18.88
C LEU A 29 -26.25 -24.79 -19.48
N MET A 30 -26.32 -25.81 -18.65
CA MET A 30 -26.53 -27.19 -19.16
C MET A 30 -27.70 -27.81 -18.42
N ARG A 31 -28.83 -27.96 -19.11
CA ARG A 31 -29.77 -29.02 -18.83
C ARG A 31 -30.55 -29.42 -20.08
N SER A 32 -30.34 -30.70 -20.41
CA SER A 32 -31.25 -31.68 -20.97
C SER A 32 -31.97 -31.42 -22.31
N ASN A 33 -31.71 -32.27 -23.30
CA ASN A 33 -32.69 -33.26 -23.71
C ASN A 33 -32.07 -34.21 -24.77
N GLY A 34 -32.17 -35.48 -24.50
CA GLY A 34 -31.83 -36.53 -25.43
C GLY A 34 -32.91 -36.71 -26.50
N LEU A 35 -32.51 -37.24 -27.61
CA LEU A 35 -33.29 -38.25 -28.41
C LEU A 35 -32.43 -38.82 -29.55
N THR A 36 -32.65 -40.05 -29.79
CA THR A 36 -32.00 -41.10 -30.55
C THR A 36 -32.05 -40.96 -32.05
N SER A 37 -31.05 -41.60 -32.71
CA SER A 37 -31.14 -42.41 -33.95
C SER A 37 -31.33 -41.70 -35.29
N THR A 38 -30.39 -41.81 -36.19
CA THR A 38 -30.34 -42.83 -37.31
C THR A 38 -29.10 -42.57 -38.19
N ALA A 39 -28.52 -43.66 -38.62
CA ALA A 39 -27.35 -43.74 -39.47
C ALA A 39 -27.67 -43.49 -40.96
N SER A 40 -26.61 -43.21 -41.67
CA SER A 40 -26.40 -43.36 -43.10
C SER A 40 -26.51 -42.09 -43.96
N GLY A 41 -25.41 -41.83 -44.64
CA GLY A 41 -25.36 -41.00 -45.83
C GLY A 41 -24.51 -39.75 -45.73
N MET A 42 -23.42 -39.79 -46.42
CA MET A 42 -22.64 -38.65 -46.92
C MET A 42 -21.24 -38.47 -46.36
N THR A 43 -20.38 -39.31 -46.85
CA THR A 43 -18.92 -39.19 -46.70
C THR A 43 -18.29 -38.00 -47.47
N TRP A 44 -19.03 -37.30 -48.30
CA TRP A 44 -18.51 -36.19 -49.11
C TRP A 44 -18.62 -34.82 -48.46
N LEU A 45 -19.52 -34.61 -47.53
CA LEU A 45 -19.62 -33.33 -46.79
C LEU A 45 -18.56 -33.19 -45.67
N ARG A 46 -17.98 -34.31 -45.23
CA ARG A 46 -16.93 -34.24 -44.20
C ARG A 46 -15.57 -33.75 -44.71
N ALA A 47 -15.29 -33.95 -46.01
CA ALA A 47 -14.03 -33.47 -46.59
C ALA A 47 -14.00 -31.93 -46.82
N MET A 48 -15.16 -31.32 -47.11
CA MET A 48 -15.25 -29.86 -47.23
C MET A 48 -15.26 -29.10 -45.93
N LEU A 49 -15.81 -29.68 -44.85
CA LEU A 49 -15.83 -29.04 -43.54
C LEU A 49 -14.46 -29.05 -42.84
N ILE A 50 -13.63 -30.04 -43.13
CA ILE A 50 -12.26 -30.09 -42.57
C ILE A 50 -11.33 -29.09 -43.28
N GLY A 51 -11.55 -28.84 -44.58
CA GLY A 51 -10.80 -27.83 -45.33
C GLY A 51 -11.13 -26.37 -44.90
N ALA A 52 -12.36 -26.07 -44.50
CA ALA A 52 -12.77 -24.75 -44.03
C ALA A 52 -12.35 -24.50 -42.58
N LEU A 53 -12.19 -25.55 -41.77
CA LEU A 53 -11.73 -25.40 -40.36
C LEU A 53 -10.23 -25.20 -40.27
N ALA A 54 -9.45 -25.63 -41.25
CA ALA A 54 -7.99 -25.44 -41.31
C ALA A 54 -7.57 -24.00 -41.71
N ILE A 55 -8.46 -23.22 -42.34
CA ILE A 55 -8.20 -21.85 -42.74
C ILE A 55 -8.63 -20.84 -41.64
N GLY A 56 -9.49 -21.28 -40.70
CA GLY A 56 -9.99 -20.43 -39.58
C GLY A 56 -9.10 -20.40 -38.33
N LEU A 57 -8.07 -21.22 -38.23
CA LEU A 57 -7.20 -21.30 -37.03
C LEU A 57 -5.83 -20.63 -37.19
N SER A 58 -5.58 -19.94 -38.29
CA SER A 58 -4.36 -19.12 -38.48
C SER A 58 -4.57 -17.64 -38.14
N SER A 59 -5.62 -17.26 -37.43
CA SER A 59 -5.68 -15.97 -36.76
C SER A 59 -4.91 -16.08 -35.43
N CYS A 60 -3.59 -16.24 -35.53
CA CYS A 60 -2.69 -15.81 -34.47
C CYS A 60 -2.97 -14.33 -34.26
N ALA A 61 -3.51 -13.98 -33.12
CA ALA A 61 -3.41 -12.62 -32.61
C ALA A 61 -1.92 -12.27 -32.56
N SER A 62 -1.40 -11.71 -33.65
CA SER A 62 -0.17 -10.95 -33.60
C SER A 62 -0.47 -9.79 -32.66
N THR A 63 -0.06 -9.94 -31.41
CA THR A 63 0.33 -8.78 -30.64
C THR A 63 1.35 -8.07 -31.56
N ASN A 64 0.92 -6.99 -32.18
CA ASN A 64 1.83 -6.06 -32.81
C ASN A 64 2.71 -5.50 -31.69
N VAL A 65 3.77 -6.22 -31.37
CA VAL A 65 4.97 -5.59 -30.83
C VAL A 65 5.40 -4.68 -31.98
N VAL A 66 5.07 -3.41 -31.87
CA VAL A 66 5.66 -2.37 -32.70
C VAL A 66 7.15 -2.44 -32.42
N LYS A 67 7.90 -3.23 -33.22
CA LYS A 67 9.34 -3.05 -33.32
C LYS A 67 9.53 -1.65 -33.86
N LEU A 68 9.90 -0.71 -32.99
CA LEU A 68 10.48 0.54 -33.45
C LEU A 68 11.64 0.20 -34.38
N PRO A 69 11.78 0.89 -35.54
CA PRO A 69 12.92 0.69 -36.41
C PRO A 69 14.21 0.90 -35.61
N GLU A 70 15.11 -0.05 -35.64
CA GLU A 70 16.47 0.11 -35.12
C GLU A 70 17.10 1.28 -35.87
N GLY A 71 17.22 2.44 -35.19
CA GLY A 71 17.84 3.66 -35.74
C GLY A 71 17.05 4.94 -35.58
N ALA A 72 15.79 4.91 -35.15
CA ALA A 72 15.09 6.14 -34.76
C ALA A 72 15.58 6.56 -33.38
N THR A 73 16.36 7.63 -33.29
CA THR A 73 16.65 8.29 -32.01
C THR A 73 15.34 8.83 -31.48
N HIS A 74 14.72 8.14 -30.55
CA HIS A 74 13.56 8.65 -29.84
C HIS A 74 14.00 9.90 -29.06
N GLY A 75 13.54 11.07 -29.49
CA GLY A 75 13.75 12.31 -28.77
C GLY A 75 12.80 12.33 -27.56
N PHE A 76 13.33 12.15 -26.36
CA PHE A 76 12.55 12.27 -25.13
C PHE A 76 11.91 13.66 -25.02
N SER A 77 10.73 13.73 -24.43
CA SER A 77 10.10 15.00 -24.10
C SER A 77 11.01 15.83 -23.17
N GLN A 78 10.90 17.16 -23.24
CA GLN A 78 11.80 18.04 -22.47
C GLN A 78 11.72 17.77 -20.95
N PRO A 79 10.54 17.64 -20.30
CA PRO A 79 10.46 17.33 -18.89
C PRO A 79 11.05 15.95 -18.56
N PHE A 80 10.88 14.96 -19.44
CA PHE A 80 11.44 13.62 -19.25
C PHE A 80 12.97 13.61 -19.34
N SER A 81 13.54 14.37 -20.28
CA SER A 81 15.00 14.56 -20.39
C SER A 81 15.58 15.21 -19.14
N GLN A 82 14.93 16.25 -18.62
CA GLN A 82 15.34 16.91 -17.38
C GLN A 82 15.28 15.93 -16.17
N ALA A 83 14.20 15.16 -16.07
CA ALA A 83 14.07 14.14 -15.03
C ALA A 83 15.19 13.09 -15.12
N ARG A 84 15.58 12.70 -16.35
CA ARG A 84 16.66 11.74 -16.60
C ARG A 84 18.03 12.28 -16.17
N ASP A 85 18.30 13.54 -16.44
CA ASP A 85 19.57 14.16 -16.01
C ASP A 85 19.66 14.27 -14.49
N LEU A 86 18.54 14.61 -13.82
CA LEU A 86 18.45 14.60 -12.36
C LEU A 86 18.64 13.20 -11.78
N ALA A 87 18.05 12.17 -12.40
CA ALA A 87 18.20 10.79 -11.95
C ALA A 87 19.65 10.29 -12.08
N ARG A 88 20.35 10.67 -13.14
CA ARG A 88 21.77 10.34 -13.32
C ARG A 88 22.69 10.98 -12.28
N GLY A 89 22.32 12.17 -11.81
CA GLY A 89 23.07 12.86 -10.76
C GLY A 89 22.74 12.39 -9.34
N GLN A 90 21.68 11.60 -9.15
CA GLN A 90 21.14 11.25 -7.83
C GLN A 90 22.16 10.61 -6.88
N ASP A 91 23.00 9.70 -7.37
CA ASP A 91 23.94 8.95 -6.53
C ASP A 91 25.08 9.83 -6.02
N ALA A 92 25.46 10.85 -6.78
CA ALA A 92 26.52 11.78 -6.45
C ALA A 92 26.09 12.87 -5.44
N LEU A 93 24.79 13.02 -5.17
CA LEU A 93 24.27 14.03 -4.25
C LEU A 93 24.51 13.66 -2.78
N PRO A 94 24.75 14.65 -1.91
CA PRO A 94 24.69 14.49 -0.47
C PRO A 94 23.34 13.93 0.00
N ALA A 95 23.34 13.17 1.10
CA ALA A 95 22.15 12.46 1.59
C ALA A 95 20.95 13.36 1.85
N ASP A 96 21.19 14.58 2.34
CA ASP A 96 20.17 15.61 2.61
C ASP A 96 19.51 16.17 1.34
N GLN A 97 20.21 16.13 0.21
CA GLN A 97 19.72 16.64 -1.08
C GLN A 97 19.00 15.57 -1.91
N LYS A 98 19.27 14.28 -1.67
CA LYS A 98 18.70 13.16 -2.44
C LYS A 98 17.17 13.16 -2.43
N ALA A 99 16.55 13.42 -1.28
CA ALA A 99 15.09 13.47 -1.17
C ALA A 99 14.47 14.63 -1.96
N GLY A 100 15.14 15.79 -1.97
CA GLY A 100 14.72 16.95 -2.76
C GLY A 100 14.80 16.69 -4.27
N ASN A 101 15.89 16.07 -4.71
CA ASN A 101 16.10 15.71 -6.10
C ASN A 101 15.07 14.65 -6.59
N ALA A 102 14.81 13.62 -5.77
CA ALA A 102 13.79 12.61 -6.08
C ALA A 102 12.40 13.24 -6.27
N ARG A 103 11.99 14.14 -5.38
CA ARG A 103 10.72 14.89 -5.52
C ARG A 103 10.66 15.73 -6.79
N GLN A 104 11.78 16.29 -7.23
CA GLN A 104 11.82 17.05 -8.48
C GLN A 104 11.66 16.14 -9.71
N ILE A 105 12.28 14.97 -9.71
CA ILE A 105 12.09 13.95 -10.74
C ILE A 105 10.61 13.56 -10.83
N GLU A 106 9.99 13.24 -9.71
CA GLU A 106 8.58 12.85 -9.65
C GLU A 106 7.65 13.96 -10.16
N ARG A 107 7.90 15.23 -9.82
CA ARG A 107 7.11 16.37 -10.34
C ARG A 107 7.21 16.51 -11.84
N LEU A 108 8.39 16.37 -12.43
CA LEU A 108 8.59 16.44 -13.88
C LEU A 108 7.82 15.32 -14.60
N LEU A 109 7.85 14.09 -14.05
CA LEU A 109 7.11 12.95 -14.59
C LEU A 109 5.59 13.10 -14.40
N ALA A 110 5.15 13.68 -13.29
CA ALA A 110 3.74 13.92 -13.01
C ALA A 110 3.10 14.93 -14.01
N GLY A 111 3.87 15.87 -14.52
CA GLY A 111 3.43 16.86 -15.53
C GLY A 111 3.25 16.31 -16.96
N LEU A 112 3.66 15.07 -17.22
CA LEU A 112 3.50 14.44 -18.53
C LEU A 112 2.12 13.81 -18.68
N ASP A 113 1.58 13.81 -19.89
CA ASP A 113 0.40 12.99 -20.22
C ASP A 113 0.77 11.50 -20.29
N ASP A 114 -0.24 10.64 -20.21
CA ASP A 114 -0.07 9.18 -20.13
C ASP A 114 0.61 8.57 -21.37
N ALA A 115 0.31 9.10 -22.55
CA ALA A 115 0.89 8.61 -23.79
C ALA A 115 2.38 8.96 -23.90
N THR A 116 2.73 10.21 -23.58
CA THR A 116 4.12 10.69 -23.55
C THR A 116 4.93 9.93 -22.49
N LEU A 117 4.40 9.81 -21.26
CA LEU A 117 5.08 9.06 -20.19
C LEU A 117 5.32 7.60 -20.59
N SER A 118 4.33 6.93 -21.17
CA SER A 118 4.44 5.53 -21.58
C SER A 118 5.47 5.34 -22.71
N ALA A 119 5.46 6.22 -23.73
CA ALA A 119 6.37 6.18 -24.85
C ALA A 119 7.82 6.46 -24.41
N ASP A 120 8.04 7.49 -23.60
CA ASP A 120 9.36 7.88 -23.11
C ASP A 120 9.94 6.81 -22.17
N ALA A 121 9.11 6.23 -21.28
CA ALA A 121 9.53 5.14 -20.39
C ALA A 121 9.90 3.87 -21.19
N ALA A 122 9.17 3.54 -22.25
CA ALA A 122 9.47 2.41 -23.12
C ALA A 122 10.79 2.57 -23.89
N ALA A 123 11.16 3.81 -24.22
CA ALA A 123 12.40 4.13 -24.93
C ALA A 123 13.65 4.16 -24.03
N LEU A 124 13.51 4.10 -22.70
CA LEU A 124 14.66 4.06 -21.78
C LEU A 124 15.44 2.75 -21.95
N PRO A 125 16.78 2.81 -22.03
CA PRO A 125 17.60 1.61 -22.04
C PRO A 125 17.51 0.87 -20.71
N ALA A 126 17.82 -0.43 -20.71
CA ALA A 126 17.94 -1.20 -19.49
C ALA A 126 19.04 -0.62 -18.58
N GLY A 127 18.77 -0.55 -17.28
CA GLY A 127 19.70 0.03 -16.30
C GLY A 127 19.67 1.58 -16.24
N ASP A 128 18.79 2.25 -16.95
CA ASP A 128 18.69 3.71 -16.85
C ASP A 128 18.14 4.14 -15.47
N PRO A 129 18.84 5.02 -14.74
CA PRO A 129 18.44 5.42 -13.38
C PRO A 129 17.09 6.13 -13.28
N LEU A 130 16.53 6.64 -14.39
CA LEU A 130 15.19 7.20 -14.40
C LEU A 130 14.11 6.13 -14.42
N TYR A 131 14.39 4.92 -14.94
CA TYR A 131 13.35 3.91 -15.15
C TYR A 131 12.57 3.52 -13.88
N PRO A 132 13.17 3.38 -12.68
CA PRO A 132 12.43 3.15 -11.44
C PRO A 132 11.38 4.23 -11.14
N TYR A 133 11.70 5.49 -11.37
CA TYR A 133 10.78 6.61 -11.18
C TYR A 133 9.66 6.63 -12.22
N ALA A 134 10.02 6.45 -13.49
CA ALA A 134 9.06 6.40 -14.60
C ALA A 134 8.10 5.20 -14.45
N GLY A 135 8.61 4.03 -14.10
CA GLY A 135 7.80 2.84 -13.86
C GLY A 135 6.83 3.01 -12.68
N GLN A 136 7.27 3.62 -11.59
CA GLN A 136 6.38 3.95 -10.46
C GLN A 136 5.31 4.98 -10.86
N ALA A 137 5.66 5.98 -11.66
CA ALA A 137 4.69 6.95 -12.16
C ALA A 137 3.62 6.28 -13.06
N LEU A 138 4.01 5.31 -13.90
CA LEU A 138 3.07 4.50 -14.70
C LEU A 138 2.13 3.67 -13.82
N ILE A 139 2.68 2.94 -12.84
CA ILE A 139 1.88 2.12 -11.92
C ILE A 139 0.86 2.97 -11.15
N ARG A 140 1.28 4.14 -10.63
CA ARG A 140 0.38 5.06 -9.92
C ARG A 140 -0.82 5.51 -10.77
N ARG A 141 -0.65 5.56 -12.10
CA ARG A 141 -1.70 5.91 -13.08
C ARG A 141 -2.46 4.70 -13.62
N GLY A 142 -2.16 3.49 -13.13
CA GLY A 142 -2.77 2.26 -13.63
C GLY A 142 -2.33 1.86 -15.04
N LEU A 143 -1.20 2.41 -15.52
CA LEU A 143 -0.65 2.12 -16.83
C LEU A 143 0.27 0.91 -16.80
N PRO A 144 0.34 0.11 -17.89
CA PRO A 144 1.20 -1.06 -17.94
C PRO A 144 2.69 -0.65 -17.99
N LEU A 145 3.54 -1.42 -17.31
CA LEU A 145 4.98 -1.27 -17.42
C LEU A 145 5.45 -1.74 -18.80
N PRO A 146 6.31 -0.98 -19.51
CA PRO A 146 6.93 -1.41 -20.77
C PRO A 146 7.80 -2.65 -20.61
N ARG A 147 8.46 -2.79 -19.48
CA ARG A 147 9.26 -3.94 -19.05
C ARG A 147 9.26 -4.04 -17.52
N PRO A 148 9.59 -5.20 -16.93
CA PRO A 148 9.84 -5.29 -15.49
C PRO A 148 10.89 -4.26 -15.04
N PHE A 149 10.84 -3.85 -13.78
CA PHE A 149 11.90 -3.02 -13.22
C PHE A 149 13.26 -3.69 -13.40
N ASP A 150 14.23 -2.87 -13.80
CA ASP A 150 15.62 -3.33 -13.84
C ASP A 150 15.99 -3.81 -12.43
N ARG A 151 16.36 -5.06 -12.33
CA ARG A 151 16.94 -5.58 -11.09
C ARG A 151 18.26 -4.85 -10.92
N GLY A 152 18.29 -3.86 -10.04
CA GLY A 152 19.53 -3.21 -9.65
C GLY A 152 20.51 -4.22 -9.02
N ALA A 153 21.58 -3.71 -8.43
CA ALA A 153 22.49 -4.54 -7.62
C ALA A 153 21.80 -5.21 -6.41
N TRP A 154 20.52 -4.84 -6.15
CA TRP A 154 19.70 -5.46 -5.12
C TRP A 154 19.23 -6.83 -5.60
N HIS A 155 19.78 -7.86 -5.05
CA HIS A 155 19.33 -9.22 -5.19
C HIS A 155 19.43 -9.89 -3.82
N PHE A 156 18.47 -10.73 -3.51
CA PHE A 156 18.62 -11.66 -2.42
C PHE A 156 19.64 -12.70 -2.81
N ASP A 157 20.65 -12.90 -2.00
CA ASP A 157 21.42 -14.13 -2.08
C ASP A 157 20.56 -15.27 -1.56
N ALA A 158 19.89 -15.92 -2.50
CA ALA A 158 19.07 -17.08 -2.23
C ALA A 158 19.91 -18.37 -2.16
N GLY A 159 21.23 -18.28 -2.14
CA GLY A 159 22.20 -19.34 -2.40
C GLY A 159 21.86 -20.73 -1.85
N ASN A 160 21.37 -20.82 -0.63
CA ASN A 160 21.04 -22.10 0.02
C ASN A 160 19.54 -22.42 0.05
N ARG A 161 18.67 -21.59 -0.52
CA ARG A 161 17.23 -21.86 -0.53
C ARG A 161 16.88 -22.88 -1.62
N PRO A 162 15.97 -23.82 -1.35
CA PRO A 162 15.42 -24.68 -2.38
C PRO A 162 14.87 -23.87 -3.56
N PRO A 163 14.80 -24.45 -4.78
CA PRO A 163 14.23 -23.77 -5.94
C PRO A 163 12.84 -23.22 -5.66
N ALA A 164 12.50 -22.10 -6.30
CA ALA A 164 11.15 -21.53 -6.23
C ALA A 164 10.12 -22.48 -6.85
N GLU A 165 8.92 -22.52 -6.29
CA GLU A 165 7.77 -23.19 -6.90
C GLU A 165 7.25 -22.40 -8.11
N ARG A 166 6.32 -23.00 -8.88
CA ARG A 166 5.81 -22.40 -10.13
C ARG A 166 5.17 -21.01 -9.93
N ASP A 167 4.58 -20.78 -8.77
CA ASP A 167 3.94 -19.51 -8.40
C ASP A 167 4.94 -18.49 -7.84
N GLY A 168 6.21 -18.87 -7.67
CA GLY A 168 7.27 -18.04 -7.09
C GLY A 168 7.46 -18.20 -5.58
N TYR A 169 6.76 -19.14 -4.96
CA TYR A 169 6.93 -19.44 -3.53
C TYR A 169 8.33 -19.98 -3.23
N ARG A 170 9.09 -19.26 -2.43
CA ARG A 170 10.48 -19.61 -2.05
C ARG A 170 10.85 -19.07 -0.68
N PRO A 171 10.26 -19.60 0.40
CA PRO A 171 10.56 -19.15 1.75
C PRO A 171 12.01 -19.49 2.15
N PRO A 172 12.60 -18.77 3.13
CA PRO A 172 13.89 -19.10 3.70
C PRO A 172 13.93 -20.50 4.30
N VAL A 173 15.10 -20.98 4.72
CA VAL A 173 15.25 -22.24 5.44
C VAL A 173 15.09 -22.00 6.93
N LYS A 174 15.80 -20.99 7.48
CA LYS A 174 15.73 -20.55 8.88
C LYS A 174 15.41 -19.07 8.93
N LEU A 175 14.34 -18.73 9.59
CA LEU A 175 13.80 -17.38 9.66
C LEU A 175 13.82 -16.83 11.08
N ALA A 176 14.49 -15.71 11.26
CA ALA A 176 14.40 -14.92 12.49
C ALA A 176 13.29 -13.88 12.38
N VAL A 177 12.45 -13.76 13.41
CA VAL A 177 11.44 -12.72 13.55
C VAL A 177 11.78 -11.84 14.75
N LEU A 178 12.21 -10.61 14.47
CA LEU A 178 12.62 -9.62 15.47
C LEU A 178 11.42 -8.72 15.79
N LEU A 179 10.88 -8.85 16.98
CA LEU A 179 9.75 -8.03 17.45
C LEU A 179 9.98 -7.56 18.88
N PRO A 180 9.45 -6.42 19.29
CA PRO A 180 9.42 -6.00 20.68
C PRO A 180 8.40 -6.87 21.45
N LEU A 181 8.82 -8.03 21.91
CA LEU A 181 7.97 -8.96 22.67
C LEU A 181 7.77 -8.50 24.12
N SER A 182 8.64 -7.62 24.59
CA SER A 182 8.56 -6.92 25.88
C SER A 182 8.66 -5.40 25.69
N GLY A 183 8.47 -4.65 26.77
CA GLY A 183 8.54 -3.17 26.74
C GLY A 183 7.28 -2.50 26.18
N GLY A 184 7.38 -1.18 25.93
CA GLY A 184 6.24 -0.33 25.58
C GLY A 184 5.60 -0.64 24.23
N LEU A 185 6.31 -1.23 23.29
CA LEU A 185 5.82 -1.58 21.95
C LEU A 185 5.23 -3.01 21.87
N ALA A 186 5.33 -3.82 22.95
CA ALA A 186 4.80 -5.18 22.96
C ALA A 186 3.30 -5.28 22.59
N PRO A 187 2.41 -4.36 23.02
CA PRO A 187 1.01 -4.39 22.60
C PRO A 187 0.81 -4.22 21.08
N ALA A 188 1.69 -3.48 20.41
CA ALA A 188 1.66 -3.33 18.95
C ALA A 188 2.28 -4.54 18.22
N ALA A 189 3.29 -5.17 18.82
CA ALA A 189 3.95 -6.33 18.26
C ALA A 189 3.08 -7.61 18.31
N ALA A 190 2.23 -7.75 19.30
CA ALA A 190 1.38 -8.94 19.47
C ALA A 190 0.47 -9.20 18.24
N PRO A 191 -0.30 -8.23 17.71
CA PRO A 191 -1.08 -8.45 16.51
C PRO A 191 -0.22 -8.73 15.26
N VAL A 192 0.94 -8.09 15.12
CA VAL A 192 1.88 -8.37 14.02
C VAL A 192 2.36 -9.82 14.08
N ARG A 193 2.79 -10.28 15.25
CA ARG A 193 3.19 -11.67 15.46
C ARG A 193 2.07 -12.65 15.13
N ASP A 194 0.86 -12.39 15.62
CA ASP A 194 -0.27 -13.28 15.45
C ASP A 194 -0.74 -13.34 13.99
N GLY A 195 -0.68 -12.20 13.28
CA GLY A 195 -0.92 -12.13 11.84
C GLY A 195 0.12 -12.93 11.05
N PHE A 196 1.40 -12.72 11.35
CA PHE A 196 2.51 -13.48 10.75
C PHE A 196 2.34 -14.98 10.95
N LEU A 197 2.08 -15.42 12.18
CA LEU A 197 1.86 -16.83 12.51
C LEU A 197 0.61 -17.40 11.84
N THR A 198 -0.43 -16.59 11.64
CA THR A 198 -1.64 -17.03 10.92
C THR A 198 -1.31 -17.34 9.46
N GLY A 199 -0.53 -16.51 8.79
CA GLY A 199 -0.04 -16.78 7.43
C GLY A 199 0.90 -18.00 7.41
N TYR A 200 1.84 -18.06 8.33
CA TYR A 200 2.80 -19.16 8.45
C TYR A 200 2.12 -20.51 8.68
N TYR A 201 1.18 -20.62 9.61
CA TYR A 201 0.47 -21.88 9.89
C TYR A 201 -0.64 -22.18 8.87
N GLY A 202 -1.14 -21.17 8.15
CA GLY A 202 -2.06 -21.35 7.03
C GLY A 202 -1.41 -21.95 5.79
N GLU A 203 -0.07 -21.88 5.68
CA GLU A 203 0.67 -22.44 4.57
C GLU A 203 0.84 -23.95 4.74
N SER A 204 0.46 -24.70 3.71
CA SER A 204 0.54 -26.17 3.68
C SER A 204 1.84 -26.70 3.07
N ARG A 205 2.54 -25.86 2.34
CA ARG A 205 3.82 -26.18 1.68
C ARG A 205 4.99 -26.13 2.67
N ARG A 206 6.22 -26.25 2.15
CA ARG A 206 7.42 -26.14 2.97
C ARG A 206 7.46 -24.80 3.70
N ARG A 207 7.63 -24.84 5.01
CA ARG A 207 7.79 -23.67 5.86
C ARG A 207 9.20 -23.61 6.43
N PRO A 208 9.76 -22.42 6.69
CA PRO A 208 11.03 -22.29 7.39
C PRO A 208 10.92 -22.74 8.85
N GLU A 209 12.06 -23.05 9.44
CA GLU A 209 12.18 -23.01 10.90
C GLU A 209 12.12 -21.54 11.34
N VAL A 210 11.24 -21.20 12.27
CA VAL A 210 11.02 -19.82 12.72
C VAL A 210 11.42 -19.66 14.19
N ALA A 211 12.28 -18.67 14.47
CA ALA A 211 12.66 -18.27 15.80
C ALA A 211 12.31 -16.79 16.05
N PHE A 212 11.76 -16.50 17.23
CA PHE A 212 11.42 -15.14 17.65
C PHE A 212 12.49 -14.58 18.57
N TYR A 213 12.89 -13.32 18.33
CA TYR A 213 13.89 -12.59 19.09
C TYR A 213 13.27 -11.31 19.64
N ASP A 214 13.34 -11.14 20.95
CA ASP A 214 12.84 -9.95 21.62
C ASP A 214 13.81 -8.78 21.43
N THR A 215 13.33 -7.69 20.86
CA THR A 215 14.09 -6.44 20.71
C THR A 215 13.89 -5.50 21.89
N ALA A 216 12.98 -5.82 22.80
CA ALA A 216 12.54 -4.99 23.92
C ALA A 216 12.09 -3.57 23.50
N GLY A 217 11.84 -3.31 22.21
CA GLY A 217 11.45 -2.01 21.67
C GLY A 217 12.57 -0.96 21.75
N THR A 218 13.84 -1.39 21.76
CA THR A 218 14.99 -0.49 21.87
C THR A 218 15.98 -0.68 20.70
N PRO A 219 16.65 0.41 20.27
CA PRO A 219 17.68 0.32 19.24
C PRO A 219 18.78 -0.70 19.55
N GLY A 220 19.33 -0.68 20.76
CA GLY A 220 20.36 -1.62 21.20
C GLY A 220 19.88 -3.08 21.29
N GLY A 221 18.62 -3.27 21.75
CA GLY A 221 17.98 -4.59 21.80
C GLY A 221 17.77 -5.17 20.39
N ALA A 222 17.39 -4.35 19.42
CA ALA A 222 17.23 -4.76 18.02
C ALA A 222 18.56 -5.18 17.39
N VAL A 223 19.64 -4.43 17.62
CA VAL A 223 21.01 -4.79 17.13
C VAL A 223 21.46 -6.11 17.77
N ALA A 224 21.30 -6.27 19.07
CA ALA A 224 21.67 -7.50 19.77
C ALA A 224 20.83 -8.70 19.29
N ALA A 225 19.53 -8.52 19.09
CA ALA A 225 18.64 -9.55 18.56
C ALA A 225 19.05 -9.98 17.15
N TYR A 226 19.38 -9.01 16.27
CA TYR A 226 19.88 -9.29 14.94
C TYR A 226 21.18 -10.08 14.95
N GLN A 227 22.16 -9.62 15.72
CA GLN A 227 23.46 -10.32 15.84
C GLN A 227 23.30 -11.75 16.37
N LYS A 228 22.44 -11.95 17.37
CA LYS A 228 22.09 -13.27 17.89
C LYS A 228 21.45 -14.15 16.81
N ALA A 229 20.49 -13.62 16.06
CA ALA A 229 19.82 -14.34 14.99
C ALA A 229 20.82 -14.80 13.91
N VAL A 230 21.77 -13.94 13.53
CA VAL A 230 22.85 -14.27 12.58
C VAL A 230 23.76 -15.37 13.16
N ALA A 231 24.19 -15.25 14.39
CA ALA A 231 25.06 -16.23 15.05
C ALA A 231 24.41 -17.63 15.19
N GLU A 232 23.07 -17.69 15.30
CA GLU A 232 22.30 -18.94 15.35
C GLU A 232 22.01 -19.52 13.94
N GLY A 233 22.54 -18.89 12.88
CA GLY A 233 22.48 -19.40 11.52
C GLY A 233 21.15 -19.22 10.81
N ASN A 234 20.38 -18.18 11.18
CA ASN A 234 19.22 -17.78 10.39
C ASN A 234 19.68 -17.21 9.06
N ASP A 235 18.99 -17.56 7.97
CA ASP A 235 19.31 -17.15 6.61
C ASP A 235 18.43 -15.97 6.12
N PHE A 236 17.47 -15.54 6.93
CA PHE A 236 16.64 -14.38 6.69
C PHE A 236 16.08 -13.78 8.00
N VAL A 237 15.89 -12.47 8.00
CA VAL A 237 15.35 -11.74 9.16
C VAL A 237 14.10 -10.94 8.76
N VAL A 238 13.03 -11.03 9.55
CA VAL A 238 11.84 -10.17 9.47
C VAL A 238 11.77 -9.30 10.72
N GLY A 239 11.55 -8.00 10.55
CA GLY A 239 11.65 -7.02 11.63
C GLY A 239 12.99 -6.27 11.57
N PRO A 240 13.28 -5.41 12.57
CA PRO A 240 12.43 -5.07 13.72
C PRO A 240 11.23 -4.18 13.35
N LEU A 241 10.34 -3.92 14.33
CA LEU A 241 9.10 -3.18 14.13
C LEU A 241 9.23 -1.67 14.39
N GLY A 242 10.08 -1.27 15.31
CA GLY A 242 10.25 0.13 15.67
C GLY A 242 11.12 0.89 14.66
N ARG A 243 10.76 2.14 14.34
CA ARG A 243 11.51 2.99 13.38
C ARG A 243 12.98 3.17 13.79
N ASP A 244 13.21 3.48 15.07
CA ASP A 244 14.56 3.69 15.60
C ASP A 244 15.35 2.38 15.69
N GLU A 245 14.66 1.26 15.96
CA GLU A 245 15.22 -0.08 15.93
C GLU A 245 15.74 -0.44 14.51
N VAL A 246 14.92 -0.19 13.48
CA VAL A 246 15.31 -0.39 12.07
C VAL A 246 16.52 0.46 11.74
N GLY A 247 16.49 1.75 12.12
CA GLY A 247 17.60 2.66 11.89
C GLY A 247 18.90 2.22 12.53
N ALA A 248 18.85 1.66 13.74
CA ALA A 248 20.01 1.14 14.44
C ALA A 248 20.57 -0.12 13.75
N VAL A 249 19.70 -1.06 13.41
CA VAL A 249 20.14 -2.29 12.71
C VAL A 249 20.80 -1.95 11.35
N PHE A 250 20.21 -1.04 10.58
CA PHE A 250 20.77 -0.64 9.29
C PHE A 250 22.12 0.09 9.39
N ARG A 251 22.37 0.84 10.47
CA ARG A 251 23.65 1.54 10.68
C ARG A 251 24.71 0.66 11.32
N ASP A 252 24.30 -0.12 12.35
CA ASP A 252 25.24 -0.61 13.34
C ASP A 252 25.46 -2.14 13.27
N ALA A 253 24.53 -2.89 12.63
CA ALA A 253 24.56 -4.35 12.69
C ALA A 253 25.38 -5.03 11.57
N GLN A 254 26.01 -4.31 10.64
CA GLN A 254 26.67 -4.90 9.46
C GLN A 254 25.80 -6.01 8.84
N ALA A 255 24.68 -5.63 8.23
CA ALA A 255 23.64 -6.54 7.77
C ALA A 255 24.17 -7.60 6.78
N THR A 256 24.69 -8.71 7.32
CA THR A 256 25.25 -9.84 6.56
C THR A 256 24.18 -10.85 6.13
N VAL A 257 23.04 -10.85 6.81
CA VAL A 257 21.87 -11.68 6.48
C VAL A 257 20.77 -10.77 5.97
N PRO A 258 20.12 -11.10 4.83
CA PRO A 258 19.04 -10.30 4.27
C PRO A 258 17.89 -10.09 5.24
N MET A 259 17.32 -8.88 5.23
CA MET A 259 16.28 -8.48 6.17
C MET A 259 15.12 -7.76 5.49
N LEU A 260 13.89 -8.12 5.88
CA LEU A 260 12.67 -7.36 5.65
C LEU A 260 12.34 -6.57 6.92
N ALA A 261 12.76 -5.33 7.01
CA ALA A 261 12.42 -4.46 8.12
C ALA A 261 10.91 -4.14 8.11
N LEU A 262 10.26 -4.15 9.27
CA LEU A 262 8.83 -3.87 9.42
C LEU A 262 8.55 -2.39 9.71
N ASN A 263 9.48 -1.52 9.34
CA ASN A 263 9.31 -0.06 9.36
C ASN A 263 10.29 0.61 8.40
N ARG A 264 10.05 1.90 8.13
CA ARG A 264 11.00 2.76 7.41
C ARG A 264 11.83 3.54 8.41
N ALA A 265 13.14 3.54 8.23
CA ALA A 265 14.08 4.38 8.98
C ALA A 265 14.38 5.69 8.24
N ASN A 266 15.12 6.60 8.89
CA ASN A 266 15.66 7.79 8.24
C ASN A 266 16.85 7.48 7.31
N VAL A 267 17.37 6.25 7.38
CA VAL A 267 18.43 5.75 6.49
C VAL A 267 17.82 4.74 5.53
N PRO A 268 18.25 4.71 4.26
CA PRO A 268 17.76 3.73 3.30
C PRO A 268 18.21 2.32 3.72
N PRO A 269 17.45 1.29 3.32
CA PRO A 269 17.90 -0.09 3.50
C PRO A 269 19.24 -0.32 2.81
N PRO A 270 20.21 -0.97 3.46
CA PRO A 270 21.43 -1.42 2.80
C PRO A 270 21.11 -2.40 1.65
N ALA A 271 22.06 -2.58 0.72
CA ALA A 271 21.90 -3.53 -0.38
C ALA A 271 21.50 -4.93 0.15
N GLY A 272 20.54 -5.59 -0.49
CA GLY A 272 20.01 -6.89 -0.05
C GLY A 272 18.98 -6.82 1.09
N ASN A 273 18.59 -5.64 1.53
CA ASN A 273 17.56 -5.44 2.57
C ASN A 273 16.38 -4.64 2.02
N ALA A 274 15.20 -4.83 2.60
CA ALA A 274 13.99 -4.12 2.23
C ALA A 274 13.26 -3.60 3.47
N SER A 275 12.37 -2.62 3.25
CA SER A 275 11.45 -2.12 4.28
C SER A 275 10.01 -2.27 3.82
N PHE A 276 9.18 -2.83 4.68
CA PHE A 276 7.74 -2.89 4.57
C PHE A 276 7.12 -2.20 5.79
N SER A 277 6.23 -1.23 5.60
CA SER A 277 5.75 -0.41 6.71
C SER A 277 4.31 0.04 6.53
N LEU A 278 3.63 0.31 7.63
CA LEU A 278 2.40 1.08 7.70
C LEU A 278 2.79 2.55 7.95
N SER A 279 3.20 3.24 6.91
CA SER A 279 3.70 4.60 7.01
C SER A 279 2.54 5.61 7.12
N PRO A 280 2.59 6.55 8.07
CA PRO A 280 1.62 7.65 8.10
C PRO A 280 1.63 8.51 6.83
N GLU A 281 2.76 8.59 6.16
CA GLU A 281 2.92 9.27 4.88
C GLU A 281 2.03 8.65 3.80
N ASP A 282 1.89 7.32 3.79
CA ASP A 282 1.03 6.61 2.83
C ASP A 282 -0.46 6.95 3.04
N ASP A 283 -0.89 7.19 4.29
CA ASP A 283 -2.24 7.69 4.59
C ASP A 283 -2.46 9.10 4.01
N GLY A 284 -1.47 9.97 4.10
CA GLY A 284 -1.51 11.33 3.54
C GLY A 284 -1.58 11.32 2.01
N ILE A 285 -0.77 10.48 1.37
CA ILE A 285 -0.77 10.32 -0.10
C ILE A 285 -2.13 9.77 -0.56
N ALA A 286 -2.64 8.72 0.06
CA ALA A 286 -3.94 8.14 -0.30
C ALA A 286 -5.09 9.13 -0.10
N ALA A 287 -5.04 9.95 0.95
CA ALA A 287 -6.00 11.03 1.18
C ALA A 287 -5.94 12.10 0.08
N ALA A 288 -4.73 12.50 -0.35
CA ALA A 288 -4.55 13.46 -1.43
C ALA A 288 -5.10 12.93 -2.76
N GLU A 289 -4.80 11.68 -3.11
CA GLU A 289 -5.32 11.02 -4.31
C GLU A 289 -6.86 11.00 -4.31
N PHE A 290 -7.45 10.57 -3.20
CA PHE A 290 -8.90 10.57 -3.04
C PHE A 290 -9.50 11.96 -3.19
N LEU A 291 -8.90 12.98 -2.57
CA LEU A 291 -9.38 14.37 -2.65
C LEU A 291 -9.35 14.92 -4.08
N ILE A 292 -8.29 14.66 -4.82
CA ILE A 292 -8.17 15.05 -6.23
C ILE A 292 -9.22 14.35 -7.10
N ASP A 293 -9.46 13.05 -6.89
CA ASP A 293 -10.50 12.29 -7.59
C ASP A 293 -11.91 12.86 -7.31
N GLN A 294 -12.13 13.37 -6.11
CA GLN A 294 -13.36 14.07 -5.72
C GLN A 294 -13.39 15.53 -6.17
N LYS A 295 -12.39 16.02 -6.92
CA LYS A 295 -12.25 17.41 -7.38
C LYS A 295 -12.16 18.43 -6.24
N ALA A 296 -11.68 18.01 -5.08
CA ALA A 296 -11.46 18.84 -3.91
C ALA A 296 -10.01 19.30 -3.88
N HIS A 297 -9.73 20.44 -4.51
CA HIS A 297 -8.37 20.95 -4.70
C HIS A 297 -7.89 21.90 -3.59
N ARG A 298 -8.81 22.45 -2.80
CA ARG A 298 -8.51 23.43 -1.75
C ARG A 298 -8.81 22.85 -0.39
N VAL A 299 -7.79 22.36 0.29
CA VAL A 299 -7.90 21.55 1.51
C VAL A 299 -7.46 22.32 2.73
N LEU A 300 -8.31 22.38 3.75
CA LEU A 300 -7.95 22.84 5.09
C LEU A 300 -7.45 21.65 5.90
N VAL A 301 -6.28 21.77 6.54
CA VAL A 301 -5.70 20.70 7.36
C VAL A 301 -5.92 21.02 8.84
N ILE A 302 -6.31 19.99 9.61
CA ILE A 302 -6.39 20.06 11.07
C ILE A 302 -5.39 19.04 11.63
N ASN A 303 -4.35 19.52 12.31
CA ASN A 303 -3.28 18.69 12.81
C ASN A 303 -3.48 18.32 14.28
N GLY A 304 -3.40 17.03 14.59
CA GLY A 304 -3.17 16.53 15.94
C GLY A 304 -1.73 16.75 16.42
N VAL A 305 -1.48 16.39 17.66
CA VAL A 305 -0.18 16.62 18.31
C VAL A 305 0.88 15.57 17.98
N ASP A 306 0.47 14.45 17.39
CA ASP A 306 1.32 13.28 17.13
C ASP A 306 2.25 13.52 15.94
N ASP A 307 3.50 13.08 16.05
CA ASP A 307 4.50 13.24 14.97
C ASP A 307 4.12 12.45 13.70
N GLY A 308 3.55 11.26 13.84
CA GLY A 308 3.03 10.49 12.70
C GLY A 308 1.94 11.23 11.95
N LEU A 309 1.03 11.90 12.66
CA LEU A 309 -0.05 12.69 12.05
C LEU A 309 0.50 13.93 11.31
N ARG A 310 1.52 14.58 11.85
CA ARG A 310 2.22 15.68 11.15
C ARG A 310 2.92 15.20 9.88
N ARG A 311 3.52 14.02 9.90
CA ARG A 311 4.13 13.42 8.69
C ARG A 311 3.09 13.09 7.64
N ALA A 312 1.91 12.58 8.05
CA ALA A 312 0.79 12.38 7.13
C ALA A 312 0.32 13.70 6.50
N SER A 313 0.23 14.79 7.29
CA SER A 313 -0.11 16.12 6.77
C SER A 313 0.94 16.66 5.78
N GLY A 314 2.23 16.46 6.06
CA GLY A 314 3.30 16.82 5.14
C GLY A 314 3.21 16.07 3.82
N ALA A 315 2.99 14.75 3.87
CA ALA A 315 2.84 13.92 2.68
C ALA A 315 1.58 14.27 1.87
N LEU A 316 0.47 14.58 2.54
CA LEU A 316 -0.73 15.10 1.87
C LEU A 316 -0.45 16.43 1.16
N HIS A 317 0.23 17.38 1.83
CA HIS A 317 0.58 18.67 1.24
C HIS A 317 1.40 18.49 -0.05
N ASP A 318 2.44 17.66 0.02
CA ASP A 318 3.33 17.42 -1.11
C ASP A 318 2.57 16.72 -2.26
N ALA A 319 1.78 15.70 -1.95
CA ALA A 319 1.00 14.95 -2.94
C ALA A 319 -0.14 15.78 -3.58
N LEU A 320 -0.76 16.69 -2.85
CA LEU A 320 -1.73 17.64 -3.40
C LEU A 320 -1.07 18.63 -4.34
N ALA A 321 0.08 19.20 -3.93
CA ALA A 321 0.81 20.19 -4.74
C ALA A 321 1.26 19.59 -6.09
N GLU A 322 1.67 18.32 -6.09
CA GLU A 322 2.03 17.60 -7.32
C GLU A 322 0.86 17.42 -8.29
N ARG A 323 -0.38 17.38 -7.77
CA ARG A 323 -1.61 17.11 -8.54
C ARG A 323 -2.49 18.35 -8.74
N GLY A 324 -1.94 19.55 -8.51
CA GLY A 324 -2.65 20.81 -8.72
C GLY A 324 -3.65 21.18 -7.61
N GLY A 325 -3.57 20.52 -6.46
CA GLY A 325 -4.28 20.91 -5.25
C GLY A 325 -3.42 21.78 -4.33
N VAL A 326 -4.01 22.33 -3.30
CA VAL A 326 -3.32 23.19 -2.33
C VAL A 326 -3.89 23.02 -0.93
N VAL A 327 -3.02 22.97 0.06
CA VAL A 327 -3.39 23.19 1.46
C VAL A 327 -3.56 24.69 1.67
N VAL A 328 -4.81 25.13 1.87
CA VAL A 328 -5.14 26.56 1.94
C VAL A 328 -4.79 27.16 3.29
N ASP A 329 -4.83 26.36 4.36
CA ASP A 329 -4.36 26.74 5.70
C ASP A 329 -4.25 25.47 6.58
N SER A 330 -3.60 25.60 7.74
CA SER A 330 -3.47 24.57 8.75
C SER A 330 -3.86 25.08 10.13
N VAL A 331 -4.60 24.26 10.89
CA VAL A 331 -5.00 24.56 12.26
C VAL A 331 -4.52 23.42 13.17
N ASP A 332 -3.69 23.72 14.15
CA ASP A 332 -3.23 22.75 15.13
C ASP A 332 -4.29 22.52 16.21
N MET A 333 -4.48 21.25 16.61
CA MET A 333 -5.28 20.90 17.78
C MET A 333 -4.63 21.50 19.05
N GLY A 334 -5.46 21.92 19.98
CA GLY A 334 -5.02 22.46 21.27
C GLY A 334 -5.96 23.53 21.82
N GLY A 335 -5.83 23.84 23.09
CA GLY A 335 -6.77 24.70 23.80
C GLY A 335 -8.12 24.04 24.04
N ASP A 336 -9.09 24.82 24.51
CA ASP A 336 -10.47 24.38 24.65
C ASP A 336 -11.25 24.43 23.31
N ALA A 337 -12.45 23.88 23.30
CA ALA A 337 -13.29 23.80 22.11
C ALA A 337 -13.62 25.19 21.52
N MET A 338 -13.78 26.23 22.35
CA MET A 338 -14.10 27.58 21.91
C MET A 338 -12.89 28.23 21.22
N ALA A 339 -11.71 28.08 21.80
CA ALA A 339 -10.47 28.56 21.20
C ALA A 339 -10.18 27.86 19.87
N LEU A 340 -10.43 26.55 19.77
CA LEU A 340 -10.31 25.80 18.53
C LEU A 340 -11.33 26.31 17.48
N LEU A 341 -12.58 26.50 17.84
CA LEU A 341 -13.60 27.03 16.94
C LEU A 341 -13.20 28.43 16.40
N THR A 342 -12.70 29.30 17.25
CA THR A 342 -12.22 30.64 16.85
C THR A 342 -11.08 30.55 15.81
N ARG A 343 -10.11 29.65 16.03
CA ARG A 343 -9.03 29.44 15.06
C ARG A 343 -9.54 28.86 13.73
N LEU A 344 -10.48 27.92 13.78
CA LEU A 344 -11.09 27.35 12.57
C LEU A 344 -11.83 28.42 11.76
N GLN A 345 -12.62 29.30 12.42
CA GLN A 345 -13.33 30.39 11.76
C GLN A 345 -12.36 31.38 11.11
N ALA A 346 -11.31 31.78 11.82
CA ALA A 346 -10.25 32.66 11.30
C ALA A 346 -9.55 32.04 10.08
N SER A 347 -9.24 30.75 10.15
CA SER A 347 -8.62 29.99 9.07
C SER A 347 -9.52 29.90 7.84
N VAL A 348 -10.81 29.64 8.01
CA VAL A 348 -11.80 29.62 6.92
C VAL A 348 -11.91 30.99 6.25
N GLN A 349 -11.95 32.08 7.04
CA GLN A 349 -11.98 33.44 6.51
C GLN A 349 -10.72 33.77 5.70
N LYS A 350 -9.56 33.41 6.21
CA LYS A 350 -8.27 33.59 5.53
C LYS A 350 -8.18 32.78 4.23
N ALA A 351 -8.64 31.53 4.26
CA ALA A 351 -8.60 30.59 3.13
C ALA A 351 -9.57 31.00 2.00
N GLY A 352 -10.68 31.66 2.33
CA GLY A 352 -11.76 31.95 1.40
C GLY A 352 -12.53 30.69 1.01
N GLN A 353 -12.21 30.10 -0.13
CA GLN A 353 -12.83 28.85 -0.55
C GLN A 353 -12.12 27.65 0.05
N VAL A 354 -12.88 26.74 0.66
CA VAL A 354 -12.42 25.41 1.14
C VAL A 354 -13.30 24.34 0.50
N ASP A 355 -12.71 23.36 -0.14
CA ASP A 355 -13.43 22.25 -0.76
C ASP A 355 -13.57 21.08 0.21
N ALA A 356 -12.52 20.79 0.98
CA ALA A 356 -12.45 19.66 1.91
C ALA A 356 -11.64 19.98 3.16
N VAL A 357 -11.85 19.16 4.19
CA VAL A 357 -11.07 19.19 5.43
C VAL A 357 -10.34 17.86 5.58
N PHE A 358 -9.02 17.94 5.79
CA PHE A 358 -8.21 16.79 6.18
C PHE A 358 -7.96 16.81 7.69
N LEU A 359 -8.39 15.74 8.36
CA LEU A 359 -8.25 15.57 9.81
C LEU A 359 -7.06 14.64 10.08
N ALA A 360 -5.87 15.20 10.19
CA ALA A 360 -4.69 14.48 10.68
C ALA A 360 -4.76 14.36 12.20
N THR A 361 -5.73 13.59 12.69
CA THR A 361 -6.09 13.49 14.10
C THR A 361 -6.35 12.06 14.51
N ARG A 362 -6.20 11.76 15.80
CA ARG A 362 -6.69 10.50 16.36
C ARG A 362 -8.21 10.55 16.49
N ALA A 363 -8.85 9.40 16.60
CA ALA A 363 -10.31 9.32 16.73
C ALA A 363 -10.86 10.16 17.92
N SER A 364 -10.15 10.23 19.05
CA SER A 364 -10.55 11.07 20.20
C SER A 364 -10.55 12.55 19.87
N GLU A 365 -9.51 13.04 19.17
CA GLU A 365 -9.40 14.40 18.71
C GLU A 365 -10.44 14.72 17.63
N ALA A 366 -10.65 13.80 16.69
CA ALA A 366 -11.67 13.91 15.64
C ALA A 366 -13.07 14.08 16.24
N ARG A 367 -13.43 13.37 17.31
CA ARG A 367 -14.71 13.53 18.02
C ARG A 367 -14.85 14.92 18.64
N THR A 368 -13.75 15.56 19.03
CA THR A 368 -13.76 16.92 19.55
C THR A 368 -13.97 17.94 18.45
N VAL A 369 -13.32 17.78 17.30
CA VAL A 369 -13.33 18.77 16.22
C VAL A 369 -14.51 18.63 15.28
N ALA A 370 -14.98 17.41 15.01
CA ALA A 370 -16.06 17.15 14.03
C ALA A 370 -17.35 17.94 14.29
N PRO A 371 -17.84 18.08 15.54
CA PRO A 371 -19.02 18.88 15.83
C PRO A 371 -18.81 20.39 15.57
N LEU A 372 -17.56 20.88 15.65
CA LEU A 372 -17.24 22.29 15.47
C LEU A 372 -17.20 22.72 14.00
N LEU A 373 -17.01 21.77 13.08
CA LEU A 373 -16.85 22.07 11.65
C LEU A 373 -18.06 22.83 11.06
N GLY A 374 -19.27 22.47 11.48
CA GLY A 374 -20.48 23.16 11.05
C GLY A 374 -20.46 24.64 11.45
N SER A 375 -20.18 24.93 12.71
CA SER A 375 -20.11 26.30 13.27
C SER A 375 -18.91 27.09 12.74
N ALA A 376 -17.90 26.41 12.22
CA ALA A 376 -16.74 27.02 11.58
C ALA A 376 -16.98 27.38 10.10
N GLY A 377 -18.18 27.14 9.54
CA GLY A 377 -18.47 27.38 8.12
C GLY A 377 -18.05 26.24 7.18
N LEU A 378 -17.76 25.06 7.72
CA LEU A 378 -17.33 23.87 6.97
C LEU A 378 -18.45 22.82 6.88
N ALA A 379 -19.71 23.22 7.09
CA ALA A 379 -20.86 22.33 6.92
C ALA A 379 -20.92 21.76 5.50
N GLY A 380 -21.14 20.45 5.38
CA GLY A 380 -21.27 19.78 4.08
C GLY A 380 -19.96 19.63 3.29
N LYS A 381 -18.81 20.10 3.80
CA LYS A 381 -17.51 19.87 3.17
C LYS A 381 -17.08 18.41 3.30
N LEU A 382 -16.40 17.92 2.27
CA LEU A 382 -15.79 16.58 2.29
C LEU A 382 -14.80 16.50 3.45
N ARG A 383 -14.91 15.44 4.25
CA ARG A 383 -14.05 15.19 5.41
C ARG A 383 -13.23 13.94 5.18
N VAL A 384 -11.92 14.06 5.24
CA VAL A 384 -10.98 12.96 5.05
C VAL A 384 -10.04 12.91 6.25
N SER A 385 -9.61 11.72 6.64
CA SER A 385 -8.70 11.51 7.77
C SER A 385 -7.66 10.44 7.46
N THR A 386 -6.82 10.14 8.43
CA THR A 386 -5.86 9.03 8.40
C THR A 386 -6.49 7.74 8.94
N SER A 387 -5.82 6.62 8.75
CA SER A 387 -6.19 5.32 9.35
C SER A 387 -6.24 5.33 10.88
N GLN A 388 -5.70 6.35 11.55
CA GLN A 388 -5.78 6.54 13.00
C GLN A 388 -7.21 6.80 13.51
N LEU A 389 -8.16 7.02 12.59
CA LEU A 389 -9.57 7.20 12.93
C LEU A 389 -10.26 5.90 13.38
N VAL A 390 -9.67 4.73 13.13
CA VAL A 390 -10.29 3.40 13.39
C VAL A 390 -10.51 3.09 14.87
N ALA A 391 -10.00 3.88 15.79
CA ALA A 391 -10.17 3.67 17.22
C ALA A 391 -11.59 4.04 17.70
N GLY A 392 -12.56 3.14 17.49
CA GLY A 392 -13.91 3.27 18.05
C GLY A 392 -13.89 3.20 19.59
N THR A 393 -14.82 3.89 20.25
CA THR A 393 -15.01 3.81 21.70
C THR A 393 -15.80 2.56 22.11
N GLY A 394 -16.41 1.89 21.15
CA GLY A 394 -17.43 0.86 21.38
C GLY A 394 -18.76 1.41 21.84
N LYS A 395 -18.95 2.74 21.82
CA LYS A 395 -20.20 3.45 22.14
C LYS A 395 -20.74 4.12 20.88
N PRO A 396 -21.79 3.59 20.25
CA PRO A 396 -22.33 4.13 19.01
C PRO A 396 -22.66 5.62 19.06
N THR A 397 -23.12 6.10 20.23
CA THR A 397 -23.47 7.52 20.42
C THR A 397 -22.27 8.47 20.37
N GLU A 398 -21.06 7.99 20.67
CA GLU A 398 -19.83 8.77 20.56
C GLU A 398 -19.23 8.60 19.15
N ASP A 399 -19.35 7.42 18.58
CA ASP A 399 -18.78 7.11 17.26
C ASP A 399 -19.56 7.75 16.11
N ILE A 400 -20.86 8.04 16.28
CA ILE A 400 -21.71 8.77 15.31
C ILE A 400 -21.14 10.16 14.96
N LEU A 401 -20.35 10.76 15.82
CA LEU A 401 -19.68 12.03 15.55
C LEU A 401 -18.66 11.94 14.42
N LEU A 402 -18.20 10.75 14.11
CA LEU A 402 -17.23 10.46 13.04
C LEU A 402 -17.91 10.07 11.71
N ASP A 403 -19.24 9.98 11.69
CA ASP A 403 -19.96 9.60 10.48
C ASP A 403 -19.68 10.57 9.32
N GLY A 404 -19.46 9.99 8.14
CA GLY A 404 -19.18 10.73 6.92
C GLY A 404 -17.72 11.22 6.80
N ILE A 405 -16.81 10.82 7.71
CA ILE A 405 -15.38 11.00 7.54
C ILE A 405 -14.83 9.80 6.78
N VAL A 406 -14.15 10.06 5.66
CA VAL A 406 -13.49 9.03 4.83
C VAL A 406 -12.05 8.85 5.31
N TYR A 407 -11.56 7.64 5.36
CA TYR A 407 -10.17 7.34 5.74
C TYR A 407 -9.64 6.10 4.99
N PRO A 408 -8.31 6.03 4.73
CA PRO A 408 -7.70 4.86 4.12
C PRO A 408 -7.69 3.70 5.11
N THR A 409 -7.96 2.49 4.60
CA THR A 409 -7.87 1.26 5.40
C THR A 409 -7.53 0.07 4.52
N GLU A 410 -7.06 -1.01 5.12
CA GLU A 410 -6.75 -2.26 4.44
C GLU A 410 -8.04 -2.95 3.93
N PRO A 411 -8.03 -3.52 2.71
CA PRO A 411 -9.21 -4.18 2.14
C PRO A 411 -9.76 -5.33 2.99
N TRP A 412 -8.90 -6.07 3.67
CA TRP A 412 -9.27 -7.26 4.43
C TRP A 412 -10.31 -6.99 5.52
N THR A 413 -10.22 -5.86 6.22
CA THR A 413 -11.18 -5.50 7.29
C THR A 413 -12.55 -5.05 6.75
N VAL A 414 -12.60 -4.64 5.48
CA VAL A 414 -13.79 -4.01 4.88
C VAL A 414 -14.57 -4.97 3.99
N ARG A 415 -13.90 -5.65 3.07
CA ARG A 415 -14.56 -6.46 2.02
C ARG A 415 -14.08 -7.91 1.96
N GLY A 416 -13.13 -8.29 2.79
CA GLY A 416 -12.45 -9.56 2.69
C GLY A 416 -11.49 -9.63 1.51
N VAL A 417 -10.61 -10.61 1.55
CA VAL A 417 -9.61 -10.89 0.50
C VAL A 417 -9.70 -12.37 0.17
N SER A 418 -9.70 -12.70 -1.12
CA SER A 418 -9.77 -14.09 -1.58
C SER A 418 -8.59 -14.89 -1.03
N GLY A 419 -8.86 -16.10 -0.55
CA GLY A 419 -7.85 -16.98 0.06
C GLY A 419 -7.54 -16.69 1.53
N LEU A 420 -8.12 -15.62 2.12
CA LEU A 420 -7.96 -15.30 3.54
C LEU A 420 -9.25 -15.55 4.33
N PRO A 421 -9.15 -16.00 5.60
CA PRO A 421 -10.31 -16.04 6.48
C PRO A 421 -10.90 -14.63 6.65
N GLY A 422 -12.23 -14.51 6.67
CA GLY A 422 -12.90 -13.23 6.87
C GLY A 422 -12.50 -12.57 8.20
N ALA A 423 -12.30 -11.25 8.20
CA ALA A 423 -11.82 -10.49 9.36
C ALA A 423 -12.69 -10.72 10.61
N ALA A 424 -14.02 -10.75 10.48
CA ALA A 424 -14.93 -11.02 11.58
C ALA A 424 -14.73 -12.43 12.17
N SER A 425 -14.46 -13.45 11.33
CA SER A 425 -14.18 -14.81 11.79
C SER A 425 -12.87 -14.89 12.57
N VAL A 426 -11.82 -14.20 12.11
CA VAL A 426 -10.54 -14.15 12.83
C VAL A 426 -10.71 -13.36 14.14
N ALA A 427 -11.37 -12.20 14.11
CA ALA A 427 -11.64 -11.36 15.28
C ALA A 427 -12.47 -12.09 16.35
N SER A 428 -13.33 -13.04 16.00
CA SER A 428 -14.07 -13.84 16.98
C SER A 428 -13.16 -14.74 17.81
N ARG A 429 -12.02 -15.17 17.25
CA ARG A 429 -11.06 -16.10 17.85
C ARG A 429 -9.84 -15.41 18.46
N LEU A 430 -9.34 -14.36 17.81
CA LEU A 430 -8.13 -13.65 18.21
C LEU A 430 -8.45 -12.20 18.60
N LYS A 431 -8.16 -11.84 19.84
CA LYS A 431 -8.34 -10.46 20.31
C LYS A 431 -7.43 -9.47 19.57
N THR A 432 -6.27 -9.92 19.15
CA THR A 432 -5.26 -9.15 18.38
C THR A 432 -5.69 -8.84 16.95
N ALA A 433 -6.80 -9.40 16.46
CA ALA A 433 -7.38 -9.09 15.16
C ALA A 433 -8.63 -8.19 15.25
N ARG A 434 -8.80 -7.43 16.35
CA ARG A 434 -9.99 -6.59 16.60
C ARG A 434 -9.65 -5.10 16.62
N GLY A 435 -10.59 -4.29 16.13
CA GLY A 435 -10.47 -2.83 16.18
C GLY A 435 -9.16 -2.36 15.54
N PRO A 436 -8.46 -1.40 16.14
CA PRO A 436 -7.19 -0.85 15.60
C PRO A 436 -6.09 -1.91 15.41
N ALA A 437 -6.12 -2.99 16.19
CA ALA A 437 -5.13 -4.07 16.09
C ALA A 437 -5.32 -4.93 14.83
N ALA A 438 -6.50 -4.93 14.20
CA ALA A 438 -6.76 -5.68 12.97
C ALA A 438 -5.83 -5.27 11.82
N ARG A 439 -5.49 -3.98 11.71
CA ARG A 439 -4.55 -3.46 10.72
C ARG A 439 -3.14 -4.03 10.95
N LEU A 440 -2.67 -4.05 12.19
CA LEU A 440 -1.37 -4.62 12.54
C LEU A 440 -1.35 -6.14 12.34
N PHE A 441 -2.48 -6.81 12.58
CA PHE A 441 -2.63 -8.23 12.27
C PHE A 441 -2.52 -8.50 10.76
N ALA A 442 -3.24 -7.75 9.92
CA ALA A 442 -3.14 -7.86 8.47
C ALA A 442 -1.70 -7.58 7.98
N PHE A 443 -1.06 -6.55 8.52
CA PHE A 443 0.34 -6.22 8.24
C PHE A 443 1.31 -7.36 8.57
N GLY A 444 1.12 -8.02 9.70
CA GLY A 444 1.92 -9.20 10.06
C GLY A 444 1.71 -10.38 9.10
N HIS A 445 0.47 -10.60 8.66
CA HIS A 445 0.16 -11.62 7.66
C HIS A 445 0.84 -11.32 6.32
N ASP A 446 0.79 -10.07 5.87
CA ASP A 446 1.44 -9.64 4.64
C ASP A 446 2.97 -9.74 4.74
N ALA A 447 3.55 -9.47 5.91
CA ALA A 447 4.98 -9.67 6.15
C ALA A 447 5.41 -11.14 5.93
N TRP A 448 4.57 -12.11 6.30
CA TRP A 448 4.81 -13.52 5.96
C TRP A 448 4.74 -13.74 4.45
N LEU A 449 3.71 -13.25 3.76
CA LEU A 449 3.56 -13.41 2.32
C LEU A 449 4.73 -12.81 1.57
N ILE A 450 5.12 -11.57 1.90
CA ILE A 450 6.29 -10.90 1.31
C ILE A 450 7.55 -11.76 1.51
N THR A 451 7.78 -12.27 2.72
CA THR A 451 8.94 -13.12 3.02
C THR A 451 8.97 -14.38 2.17
N ALA A 452 7.82 -14.99 1.92
CA ALA A 452 7.70 -16.24 1.16
C ALA A 452 7.83 -16.02 -0.35
N TYR A 453 7.51 -14.82 -0.87
CA TYR A 453 7.49 -14.49 -2.29
C TYR A 453 8.45 -13.38 -2.70
N LEU A 454 9.38 -13.00 -1.85
CA LEU A 454 10.22 -11.81 -2.01
C LEU A 454 11.00 -11.76 -3.32
N GLU A 455 11.41 -12.90 -3.84
CA GLU A 455 12.13 -12.97 -5.13
C GLU A 455 11.23 -12.74 -6.36
N LYS A 456 9.91 -12.75 -6.17
CA LYS A 456 8.95 -12.46 -7.22
C LYS A 456 8.61 -10.98 -7.30
N LEU A 457 8.75 -10.26 -6.19
CA LEU A 457 8.49 -8.82 -6.08
C LEU A 457 9.66 -8.02 -6.66
#